data_6f78d09847baefae4b0234ea727fde91
#
_entry.id   6f78d09847baefae4b0234ea727fde91
#
_cell.length_a   1.000
_cell.length_b   1.000
_cell.length_c   1.000
_cell.angle_alpha   90.00
_cell.angle_beta   90.00
_cell.angle_gamma   90.00
#
_symmetry.space_group_name_H-M   'P 1'
#
loop_
_entity.id
_entity.type
_entity.pdbx_description
1 polymer ?
#
loop_
_entity_poly.entity_id
_entity_poly.type
_entity_poly.pdbx_seq_one_letter_code
_entity_poly.pdbx_strand_id
1 'polypeptide(L)'
;AICIVGLSMVAALSGGAPLKGMAAVCIGLLIANIGEDPQTATQRWTFETNYLWDGVPIVPLALGLFALPEIADLVIARRTISGGDGNVGNRWAQLQGVRDVLRNWWLMLRCSSIGSLLGAIPGMGAAVIDWIAYGHAARTEKGASESFGKGDVRGVIASESSNNAKEGGALIPTIAFGVPGSASMALLLGAFLIHGINPGPDLLTKRLDVTYSMVWSVAIANIVGAGICFLFANQLAKIVLIRIGILAPLIVAVVFVGVFQASNSWGDLHALLAFALLGWIMKRMNWPRPPVILGFVLGGLIENYMFISIQRYAFEWLSFPIVLIMLALALIGVLRPTIRGFVDSRRKRMGGQSLRLVRPDAKDKPDAIFTVLVLALFCAILATSFPWPGDAKLMPWAVAWTGIAFAAMHLLGRFVSYEQAPAEAGPDAIQAPGGDGEISDLDGNIRKLPLRDLLA
;
A
#
# COMPACT_ATOMS: atom_id res chain seq x y z
N ALA A 1 20.26 -1.62 -7.79
CA ALA A 1 20.28 -0.52 -6.81
C ALA A 1 18.96 0.24 -6.78
N ILE A 2 18.46 0.79 -7.91
CA ILE A 2 17.19 1.56 -7.97
C ILE A 2 16.00 0.74 -7.47
N CYS A 3 15.92 -0.54 -7.85
CA CYS A 3 14.86 -1.43 -7.36
C CYS A 3 14.90 -1.63 -5.84
N ILE A 4 16.09 -1.70 -5.24
CA ILE A 4 16.26 -1.81 -3.78
C ILE A 4 15.78 -0.53 -3.08
N VAL A 5 16.04 0.64 -3.65
CA VAL A 5 15.50 1.90 -3.16
C VAL A 5 13.98 1.92 -3.28
N GLY A 6 13.43 1.46 -4.41
CA GLY A 6 11.99 1.29 -4.59
C GLY A 6 11.38 0.40 -3.49
N LEU A 7 12.01 -0.74 -3.19
CA LEU A 7 11.58 -1.62 -2.11
C LEU A 7 11.68 -0.98 -0.72
N SER A 8 12.74 -0.19 -0.45
CA SER A 8 12.89 0.50 0.84
C SER A 8 11.80 1.56 1.07
N MET A 9 11.34 2.20 0.00
CA MET A 9 10.23 3.15 0.06
C MET A 9 8.89 2.48 0.37
N VAL A 10 8.78 1.17 0.20
CA VAL A 10 7.61 0.39 0.61
C VAL A 10 7.38 0.45 2.12
N ALA A 11 8.43 0.66 2.92
CA ALA A 11 8.25 0.91 4.35
C ALA A 11 7.34 2.12 4.61
N ALA A 12 7.40 3.12 3.73
CA ALA A 12 6.51 4.28 3.78
C ALA A 12 5.08 3.99 3.31
N LEU A 13 4.89 3.09 2.33
CA LEU A 13 3.57 2.60 1.89
C LEU A 13 2.87 1.73 2.96
N SER A 14 3.61 1.28 3.95
CA SER A 14 3.12 0.38 5.00
C SER A 14 2.42 1.11 6.15
N GLY A 15 2.27 2.43 6.08
CA GLY A 15 1.69 3.22 7.16
C GLY A 15 2.51 3.09 8.46
N GLY A 16 1.86 2.80 9.58
CA GLY A 16 2.52 2.66 10.90
C GLY A 16 3.25 1.32 11.14
N ALA A 17 3.34 0.40 10.15
CA ALA A 17 3.88 -0.95 10.35
C ALA A 17 4.96 -1.33 9.31
N PRO A 18 6.15 -0.68 9.31
CA PRO A 18 7.17 -0.86 8.28
C PRO A 18 7.71 -2.30 8.18
N LEU A 19 7.86 -3.01 9.30
CA LEU A 19 8.34 -4.39 9.31
C LEU A 19 7.36 -5.35 8.64
N LYS A 20 6.05 -5.19 8.88
CA LYS A 20 5.01 -5.94 8.17
C LYS A 20 5.03 -5.66 6.67
N GLY A 21 5.24 -4.39 6.30
CA GLY A 21 5.34 -4.00 4.91
C GLY A 21 6.51 -4.63 4.19
N MET A 22 7.67 -4.65 4.80
CA MET A 22 8.85 -5.31 4.24
C MET A 22 8.68 -6.83 4.12
N ALA A 23 8.10 -7.48 5.13
CA ALA A 23 7.76 -8.90 5.05
C ALA A 23 6.72 -9.17 3.94
N ALA A 24 5.74 -8.29 3.76
CA ALA A 24 4.75 -8.37 2.69
C ALA A 24 5.36 -8.20 1.29
N VAL A 25 6.37 -7.33 1.13
CA VAL A 25 7.17 -7.26 -0.11
C VAL A 25 7.85 -8.58 -0.40
N CYS A 26 8.48 -9.20 0.62
CA CYS A 26 9.15 -10.48 0.44
C CYS A 26 8.16 -11.58 0.01
N ILE A 27 6.92 -11.57 0.53
CA ILE A 27 5.86 -12.46 0.04
C ILE A 27 5.60 -12.20 -1.45
N GLY A 28 5.47 -10.96 -1.87
CA GLY A 28 5.27 -10.59 -3.27
C GLY A 28 6.42 -11.03 -4.18
N LEU A 29 7.66 -10.80 -3.75
CA LEU A 29 8.87 -11.24 -4.45
C LEU A 29 8.90 -12.78 -4.61
N LEU A 30 8.49 -13.53 -3.58
CA LEU A 30 8.42 -14.99 -3.66
C LEU A 30 7.35 -15.46 -4.65
N ILE A 31 6.20 -14.83 -4.66
CA ILE A 31 5.14 -15.13 -5.65
C ILE A 31 5.65 -14.86 -7.07
N ALA A 32 6.45 -13.82 -7.28
CA ALA A 32 7.06 -13.50 -8.57
C ALA A 32 8.11 -14.53 -9.02
N ASN A 33 8.69 -15.29 -8.08
CA ASN A 33 9.65 -16.34 -8.39
C ASN A 33 9.00 -17.71 -8.69
N ILE A 34 7.68 -17.82 -8.64
CA ILE A 34 6.96 -19.02 -9.06
C ILE A 34 7.00 -19.10 -10.59
N GLY A 35 7.33 -20.25 -11.14
CA GLY A 35 7.42 -20.47 -12.58
C GLY A 35 8.80 -20.89 -13.03
N GLU A 36 9.05 -20.77 -14.33
CA GLU A 36 10.35 -21.08 -14.91
C GLU A 36 11.38 -19.98 -14.60
N ASP A 37 12.52 -20.38 -14.09
CA ASP A 37 13.67 -19.48 -13.94
C ASP A 37 14.21 -19.08 -15.31
N PRO A 38 14.23 -17.80 -15.68
CA PRO A 38 14.66 -17.36 -17.01
C PRO A 38 16.14 -17.63 -17.31
N GLN A 39 16.95 -17.99 -16.32
CA GLN A 39 18.38 -18.19 -16.46
C GLN A 39 18.77 -19.67 -16.58
N THR A 40 18.13 -20.51 -15.77
CA THR A 40 18.47 -21.94 -15.69
C THR A 40 17.38 -22.86 -16.21
N ALA A 41 16.23 -22.32 -16.63
CA ALA A 41 15.04 -23.06 -16.99
C ALA A 41 14.53 -24.01 -15.87
N THR A 42 14.94 -23.75 -14.62
CA THR A 42 14.50 -24.54 -13.46
C THR A 42 13.06 -24.19 -13.12
N GLN A 43 12.20 -25.20 -13.06
CA GLN A 43 10.81 -25.02 -12.64
C GLN A 43 10.74 -24.80 -11.11
N ARG A 44 10.33 -23.59 -10.69
CA ARG A 44 10.26 -23.19 -9.28
C ARG A 44 8.80 -23.21 -8.80
N TRP A 45 8.49 -24.11 -7.87
CA TRP A 45 7.17 -24.25 -7.23
C TRP A 45 5.98 -24.30 -8.21
N THR A 46 6.18 -24.92 -9.36
CA THR A 46 5.12 -25.11 -10.37
C THR A 46 4.17 -26.24 -10.01
N PHE A 47 4.51 -27.08 -9.00
CA PHE A 47 3.73 -28.23 -8.55
C PHE A 47 3.28 -29.14 -9.71
N GLU A 48 4.14 -29.27 -10.72
CA GLU A 48 3.90 -30.06 -11.95
C GLU A 48 2.66 -29.61 -12.74
N THR A 49 2.18 -28.37 -12.50
CA THR A 49 1.04 -27.81 -13.22
C THR A 49 1.51 -26.89 -14.34
N ASN A 50 1.02 -27.11 -15.55
CA ASN A 50 1.32 -26.27 -16.72
C ASN A 50 0.89 -24.81 -16.47
N TYR A 51 -0.11 -24.60 -15.62
CA TYR A 51 -0.63 -23.26 -15.32
C TYR A 51 0.41 -22.35 -14.68
N LEU A 52 1.29 -22.89 -13.83
CA LEU A 52 2.31 -22.11 -13.12
C LEU A 52 3.67 -22.05 -13.84
N TRP A 53 3.79 -22.61 -15.05
CA TRP A 53 5.06 -22.57 -15.79
C TRP A 53 5.49 -21.15 -16.12
N ASP A 54 4.56 -20.34 -16.62
CA ASP A 54 4.79 -18.93 -16.94
C ASP A 54 4.64 -17.99 -15.69
N GLY A 55 4.57 -18.59 -14.51
CA GLY A 55 4.37 -17.86 -13.26
C GLY A 55 2.91 -17.56 -12.96
N VAL A 56 2.69 -16.76 -11.93
CA VAL A 56 1.35 -16.35 -11.48
C VAL A 56 0.89 -15.13 -12.27
N PRO A 57 -0.31 -15.15 -12.90
CA PRO A 57 -0.82 -13.97 -13.58
C PRO A 57 -1.18 -12.84 -12.60
N ILE A 58 -0.90 -11.57 -13.00
CA ILE A 58 -1.12 -10.40 -12.15
C ILE A 58 -2.61 -10.12 -11.88
N VAL A 59 -3.49 -10.45 -12.82
CA VAL A 59 -4.93 -10.13 -12.72
C VAL A 59 -5.60 -10.88 -11.55
N PRO A 60 -5.50 -12.22 -11.44
CA PRO A 60 -6.03 -12.94 -10.29
C PRO A 60 -5.36 -12.56 -8.97
N LEU A 61 -4.06 -12.26 -8.97
CA LEU A 61 -3.35 -11.77 -7.78
C LEU A 61 -3.94 -10.43 -7.30
N ALA A 62 -4.08 -9.46 -8.19
CA ALA A 62 -4.54 -8.12 -7.83
C ALA A 62 -6.01 -8.12 -7.38
N LEU A 63 -6.89 -8.75 -8.16
CA LEU A 63 -8.31 -8.81 -7.83
C LEU A 63 -8.57 -9.68 -6.59
N GLY A 64 -7.79 -10.74 -6.39
CA GLY A 64 -7.83 -11.54 -5.18
C GLY A 64 -7.43 -10.73 -3.95
N LEU A 65 -6.29 -10.05 -3.96
CA LEU A 65 -5.81 -9.30 -2.81
C LEU A 65 -6.69 -8.10 -2.42
N PHE A 66 -7.36 -7.46 -3.39
CA PHE A 66 -8.08 -6.21 -3.14
C PHE A 66 -9.59 -6.35 -3.31
N ALA A 67 -10.09 -6.82 -4.45
CA ALA A 67 -11.51 -6.76 -4.76
C ALA A 67 -12.34 -7.70 -3.87
N LEU A 68 -12.00 -8.97 -3.84
CA LEU A 68 -12.80 -9.95 -3.09
C LEU A 68 -12.83 -9.72 -1.58
N PRO A 69 -11.73 -9.35 -0.90
CA PRO A 69 -11.77 -9.03 0.54
C PRO A 69 -12.65 -7.82 0.86
N GLU A 70 -12.68 -6.79 0.00
CA GLU A 70 -13.57 -5.64 0.21
C GLU A 70 -15.05 -6.05 0.07
N ILE A 71 -15.37 -6.85 -0.95
CA ILE A 71 -16.72 -7.36 -1.15
C ILE A 71 -17.14 -8.24 0.03
N ALA A 72 -16.26 -9.13 0.50
CA ALA A 72 -16.53 -10.00 1.64
C ALA A 72 -16.84 -9.18 2.90
N ASP A 73 -16.08 -8.14 3.19
CA ASP A 73 -16.33 -7.27 4.34
C ASP A 73 -17.66 -6.53 4.23
N LEU A 74 -18.03 -6.03 3.05
CA LEU A 74 -19.32 -5.40 2.81
C LEU A 74 -20.49 -6.37 3.02
N VAL A 75 -20.33 -7.62 2.57
CA VAL A 75 -21.35 -8.69 2.76
C VAL A 75 -21.49 -9.03 4.24
N ILE A 76 -20.37 -9.17 4.96
CA ILE A 76 -20.37 -9.48 6.41
C ILE A 76 -21.00 -8.34 7.19
N ALA A 77 -20.70 -7.09 6.85
CA ALA A 77 -21.24 -5.91 7.53
C ALA A 77 -22.74 -5.73 7.34
N ARG A 78 -23.35 -6.36 6.34
CA ARG A 78 -24.78 -6.27 5.97
C ARG A 78 -25.31 -4.84 5.88
N ARG A 79 -24.43 -3.87 5.60
CA ARG A 79 -24.77 -2.45 5.50
C ARG A 79 -24.79 -2.04 4.04
N THR A 80 -25.65 -1.10 3.69
CA THR A 80 -25.50 -0.34 2.44
C THR A 80 -24.19 0.44 2.50
N ILE A 81 -23.58 0.68 1.36
CA ILE A 81 -22.32 1.43 1.24
C ILE A 81 -22.51 2.85 1.83
N SER A 82 -23.69 3.42 1.70
CA SER A 82 -24.05 4.70 2.30
C SER A 82 -25.17 4.53 3.34
N GLY A 83 -24.97 5.03 4.55
CA GLY A 83 -26.00 5.13 5.60
C GLY A 83 -26.87 6.40 5.51
N GLY A 84 -26.78 7.16 4.42
CA GLY A 84 -27.50 8.42 4.26
C GLY A 84 -28.96 8.23 3.81
N ASP A 85 -29.80 9.23 4.11
CA ASP A 85 -31.24 9.29 3.85
C ASP A 85 -31.65 9.35 2.37
N GLY A 86 -30.82 8.89 1.44
CA GLY A 86 -31.17 8.77 0.02
C GLY A 86 -31.51 10.11 -0.69
N ASN A 87 -31.32 11.22 -0.03
CA ASN A 87 -31.55 12.54 -0.62
C ASN A 87 -30.40 12.88 -1.58
N VAL A 88 -30.45 12.29 -2.77
CA VAL A 88 -29.51 12.57 -3.83
C VAL A 88 -29.78 13.98 -4.33
N GLY A 89 -28.78 14.84 -4.22
CA GLY A 89 -28.89 16.28 -4.59
C GLY A 89 -29.48 16.51 -5.97
N ASN A 90 -30.17 17.62 -6.12
CA ASN A 90 -30.76 18.06 -7.40
C ASN A 90 -29.65 18.57 -8.36
N ARG A 91 -29.92 18.64 -9.67
CA ARG A 91 -29.03 19.21 -10.71
C ARG A 91 -28.51 20.61 -10.33
N TRP A 92 -29.30 21.40 -9.64
CA TRP A 92 -28.88 22.70 -9.12
C TRP A 92 -27.73 22.61 -8.11
N ALA A 93 -27.74 21.59 -7.24
CA ALA A 93 -26.64 21.35 -6.30
C ALA A 93 -25.34 20.96 -7.02
N GLN A 94 -25.43 20.22 -8.13
CA GLN A 94 -24.26 19.89 -8.97
C GLN A 94 -23.64 21.14 -9.59
N LEU A 95 -24.47 22.02 -10.15
CA LEU A 95 -24.01 23.30 -10.71
C LEU A 95 -23.42 24.22 -9.65
N GLN A 96 -24.00 24.22 -8.44
CA GLN A 96 -23.42 24.94 -7.31
C GLN A 96 -22.04 24.39 -6.94
N GLY A 97 -21.84 23.07 -6.92
CA GLY A 97 -20.53 22.46 -6.71
C GLY A 97 -19.48 22.93 -7.72
N VAL A 98 -19.82 22.99 -9.01
CA VAL A 98 -18.94 23.56 -10.04
C VAL A 98 -18.59 25.02 -9.73
N ARG A 99 -19.58 25.83 -9.35
CA ARG A 99 -19.36 27.22 -9.00
C ARG A 99 -18.45 27.37 -7.77
N ASP A 100 -18.62 26.50 -6.78
CA ASP A 100 -17.79 26.50 -5.58
C ASP A 100 -16.33 26.15 -5.88
N VAL A 101 -16.08 25.18 -6.77
CA VAL A 101 -14.71 24.87 -7.26
C VAL A 101 -14.12 26.07 -8.01
N LEU A 102 -14.86 26.67 -8.93
CA LEU A 102 -14.40 27.83 -9.69
C LEU A 102 -14.12 29.03 -8.79
N ARG A 103 -14.93 29.23 -7.73
CA ARG A 103 -14.71 30.28 -6.75
C ARG A 103 -13.43 30.04 -5.92
N ASN A 104 -13.10 28.79 -5.67
CA ASN A 104 -11.93 28.38 -4.88
C ASN A 104 -10.80 27.82 -5.77
N TRP A 105 -10.71 28.29 -7.04
CA TRP A 105 -9.73 27.80 -8.02
C TRP A 105 -8.28 27.85 -7.51
N TRP A 106 -7.94 28.88 -6.72
CA TRP A 106 -6.60 29.06 -6.17
C TRP A 106 -6.28 27.99 -5.12
N LEU A 107 -7.24 27.65 -4.28
CA LEU A 107 -7.13 26.53 -3.32
C LEU A 107 -6.95 25.21 -4.07
N MET A 108 -7.78 24.98 -5.09
CA MET A 108 -7.67 23.80 -5.96
C MET A 108 -6.26 23.68 -6.55
N LEU A 109 -5.73 24.75 -7.13
CA LEU A 109 -4.41 24.75 -7.77
C LEU A 109 -3.28 24.47 -6.75
N ARG A 110 -3.31 25.10 -5.58
CA ARG A 110 -2.32 24.86 -4.52
C ARG A 110 -2.36 23.41 -4.03
N CYS A 111 -3.53 22.88 -3.75
CA CYS A 111 -3.68 21.51 -3.27
C CYS A 111 -3.33 20.48 -4.36
N SER A 112 -3.67 20.72 -5.61
CA SER A 112 -3.23 19.91 -6.74
C SER A 112 -1.70 19.92 -6.90
N SER A 113 -1.06 21.08 -6.73
CA SER A 113 0.40 21.17 -6.79
C SER A 113 1.06 20.37 -5.66
N ILE A 114 0.52 20.45 -4.44
CA ILE A 114 0.97 19.63 -3.30
C ILE A 114 0.80 18.16 -3.63
N GLY A 115 -0.38 17.76 -4.15
CA GLY A 115 -0.67 16.38 -4.54
C GLY A 115 0.31 15.85 -5.58
N SER A 116 0.54 16.60 -6.65
CA SER A 116 1.45 16.22 -7.74
C SER A 116 2.90 16.09 -7.27
N LEU A 117 3.40 17.08 -6.51
CA LEU A 117 4.78 17.06 -6.01
C LEU A 117 5.03 15.91 -5.02
N LEU A 118 4.11 15.72 -4.08
CA LEU A 118 4.23 14.64 -3.08
C LEU A 118 3.96 13.26 -3.71
N GLY A 119 3.07 13.19 -4.70
CA GLY A 119 2.82 11.98 -5.47
C GLY A 119 4.03 11.49 -6.25
N ALA A 120 4.91 12.40 -6.68
CA ALA A 120 6.16 12.04 -7.34
C ALA A 120 7.21 11.42 -6.38
N ILE A 121 6.96 11.48 -5.07
CA ILE A 121 7.82 10.84 -4.07
C ILE A 121 7.29 9.42 -3.82
N PRO A 122 7.98 8.37 -4.30
CA PRO A 122 7.54 7.00 -4.08
C PRO A 122 7.41 6.70 -2.59
N GLY A 123 6.32 6.02 -2.22
CA GLY A 123 6.14 5.58 -0.84
C GLY A 123 5.43 6.54 0.11
N MET A 124 5.09 7.74 -0.31
CA MET A 124 4.30 8.70 0.49
C MET A 124 2.82 8.32 0.54
N GLY A 125 2.40 7.15 0.67
CA GLY A 125 1.02 6.67 0.78
C GLY A 125 -0.09 7.64 0.38
N ALA A 126 -0.95 7.22 -0.54
CA ALA A 126 -1.97 8.09 -1.14
C ALA A 126 -2.82 8.86 -0.12
N ALA A 127 -3.23 8.19 0.96
CA ALA A 127 -4.06 8.79 2.00
C ALA A 127 -3.36 9.91 2.80
N VAL A 128 -2.03 9.82 2.99
CA VAL A 128 -1.25 10.82 3.72
C VAL A 128 -1.22 12.14 2.95
N ILE A 129 -1.10 12.08 1.63
CA ILE A 129 -1.05 13.27 0.76
C ILE A 129 -2.35 14.07 0.85
N ASP A 130 -3.48 13.39 0.84
CA ASP A 130 -4.82 14.00 0.93
C ASP A 130 -5.00 14.72 2.28
N TRP A 131 -4.53 14.11 3.37
CA TRP A 131 -4.54 14.74 4.69
C TRP A 131 -3.59 15.94 4.81
N ILE A 132 -2.43 15.90 4.14
CA ILE A 132 -1.51 17.05 4.09
C ILE A 132 -2.17 18.22 3.37
N ALA A 133 -2.82 17.97 2.23
CA ALA A 133 -3.53 18.99 1.50
C ALA A 133 -4.72 19.57 2.29
N TYR A 134 -5.50 18.71 2.94
CA TYR A 134 -6.57 19.13 3.85
C TYR A 134 -6.04 19.97 5.00
N GLY A 135 -4.97 19.52 5.66
CA GLY A 135 -4.33 20.25 6.77
C GLY A 135 -3.70 21.59 6.32
N HIS A 136 -3.18 21.66 5.09
CA HIS A 136 -2.73 22.90 4.48
C HIS A 136 -3.89 23.88 4.32
N ALA A 137 -5.00 23.44 3.72
CA ALA A 137 -6.20 24.25 3.54
C ALA A 137 -6.79 24.73 4.87
N ALA A 138 -6.88 23.84 5.86
CA ALA A 138 -7.39 24.17 7.20
C ALA A 138 -6.62 25.30 7.91
N ARG A 139 -5.33 25.50 7.54
CA ARG A 139 -4.47 26.53 8.12
C ARG A 139 -4.41 27.81 7.29
N THR A 140 -4.59 27.70 5.98
CA THR A 140 -4.38 28.82 5.07
C THR A 140 -5.67 29.53 4.66
N GLU A 141 -6.80 28.83 4.72
CA GLU A 141 -8.10 29.41 4.38
C GLU A 141 -8.74 30.12 5.59
N LYS A 142 -9.29 31.30 5.35
CA LYS A 142 -9.95 32.11 6.40
C LYS A 142 -11.15 31.37 6.98
N GLY A 143 -11.21 31.26 8.32
CA GLY A 143 -12.31 30.61 9.04
C GLY A 143 -12.35 29.08 8.90
N ALA A 144 -11.40 28.46 8.20
CA ALA A 144 -11.39 27.03 7.98
C ALA A 144 -11.22 26.21 9.26
N SER A 145 -10.48 26.72 10.25
CA SER A 145 -10.29 26.07 11.54
C SER A 145 -11.60 25.83 12.32
N GLU A 146 -12.64 26.62 12.04
CA GLU A 146 -13.95 26.51 12.71
C GLU A 146 -14.97 25.75 11.87
N SER A 147 -14.84 25.78 10.53
CA SER A 147 -15.82 25.25 9.58
C SER A 147 -15.45 23.88 9.00
N PHE A 148 -14.17 23.52 8.94
CA PHE A 148 -13.74 22.21 8.43
C PHE A 148 -14.20 21.08 9.37
N GLY A 149 -14.62 19.97 8.74
CA GLY A 149 -15.26 18.86 9.45
C GLY A 149 -16.75 19.09 9.76
N LYS A 150 -17.28 20.29 9.43
CA LYS A 150 -18.69 20.67 9.67
C LYS A 150 -19.46 20.97 8.37
N GLY A 151 -18.99 20.45 7.24
CA GLY A 151 -19.66 20.60 5.94
C GLY A 151 -19.10 21.72 5.05
N ASP A 152 -17.92 22.28 5.36
CA ASP A 152 -17.26 23.25 4.49
C ASP A 152 -16.71 22.59 3.23
N VAL A 153 -17.21 23.00 2.07
CA VAL A 153 -16.85 22.46 0.76
C VAL A 153 -15.37 22.62 0.44
N ARG A 154 -14.69 23.63 1.00
CA ARG A 154 -13.26 23.88 0.79
C ARG A 154 -12.39 22.71 1.27
N GLY A 155 -12.81 22.00 2.34
CA GLY A 155 -12.14 20.80 2.81
C GLY A 155 -12.17 19.69 1.77
N VAL A 156 -13.31 19.47 1.12
CA VAL A 156 -13.47 18.50 0.03
C VAL A 156 -12.64 18.91 -1.21
N ILE A 157 -12.72 20.18 -1.59
CA ILE A 157 -11.92 20.69 -2.72
C ILE A 157 -10.42 20.46 -2.48
N ALA A 158 -9.94 20.69 -1.28
CA ALA A 158 -8.52 20.53 -0.95
C ALA A 158 -8.06 19.07 -1.05
N SER A 159 -8.77 18.14 -0.41
CA SER A 159 -8.41 16.72 -0.42
C SER A 159 -8.56 16.09 -1.81
N GLU A 160 -9.68 16.34 -2.49
CA GLU A 160 -9.96 15.70 -3.78
C GLU A 160 -9.10 16.26 -4.93
N SER A 161 -8.76 17.55 -4.89
CA SER A 161 -7.82 18.13 -5.86
C SER A 161 -6.42 17.49 -5.74
N SER A 162 -5.98 17.26 -4.52
CA SER A 162 -4.73 16.56 -4.22
C SER A 162 -4.80 15.09 -4.62
N ASN A 163 -5.90 14.42 -4.29
CA ASN A 163 -6.14 13.02 -4.60
C ASN A 163 -6.03 12.72 -6.10
N ASN A 164 -6.60 13.55 -6.94
CA ASN A 164 -6.51 13.38 -8.39
C ASN A 164 -5.10 13.71 -8.90
N ALA A 165 -4.50 14.81 -8.46
CA ALA A 165 -3.21 15.28 -8.95
C ALA A 165 -2.02 14.39 -8.55
N LYS A 166 -2.11 13.68 -7.41
CA LYS A 166 -1.04 12.78 -6.95
C LYS A 166 -0.78 11.61 -7.88
N GLU A 167 -1.81 11.09 -8.56
CA GLU A 167 -1.64 9.99 -9.51
C GLU A 167 -0.82 10.44 -10.74
N GLY A 168 -1.03 11.67 -11.20
CA GLY A 168 -0.18 12.29 -12.24
C GLY A 168 1.28 12.45 -11.77
N GLY A 169 1.48 12.84 -10.51
CA GLY A 169 2.82 12.89 -9.90
C GLY A 169 3.48 11.52 -9.81
N ALA A 170 2.74 10.52 -9.36
CA ALA A 170 3.22 9.14 -9.19
C ALA A 170 3.59 8.47 -10.53
N LEU A 171 3.04 8.93 -11.64
CA LEU A 171 3.38 8.45 -12.98
C LEU A 171 4.85 8.75 -13.34
N ILE A 172 5.41 9.86 -12.86
CA ILE A 172 6.79 10.28 -13.17
C ILE A 172 7.82 9.21 -12.75
N PRO A 173 7.95 8.84 -11.46
CA PRO A 173 8.90 7.82 -11.04
C PRO A 173 8.57 6.43 -11.61
N THR A 174 7.30 6.15 -11.88
CA THR A 174 6.86 4.89 -12.46
C THR A 174 7.41 4.71 -13.87
N ILE A 175 7.31 5.72 -14.74
CA ILE A 175 7.82 5.68 -16.10
C ILE A 175 9.34 5.81 -16.12
N ALA A 176 9.89 6.78 -15.36
CA ALA A 176 11.30 7.12 -15.45
C ALA A 176 12.24 6.09 -14.81
N PHE A 177 11.80 5.45 -13.74
CA PHE A 177 12.65 4.59 -12.92
C PHE A 177 12.06 3.20 -12.66
N GLY A 178 10.84 2.91 -13.12
CA GLY A 178 10.14 1.67 -12.78
C GLY A 178 9.80 1.56 -11.29
N VAL A 179 9.69 2.69 -10.59
CA VAL A 179 9.37 2.72 -9.15
C VAL A 179 7.97 3.28 -8.97
N PRO A 180 6.97 2.44 -8.64
CA PRO A 180 5.61 2.89 -8.52
C PRO A 180 5.40 3.76 -7.28
N GLY A 181 4.75 4.90 -7.44
CA GLY A 181 4.39 5.80 -6.35
C GLY A 181 3.13 5.38 -5.60
N SER A 182 2.28 4.55 -6.20
CA SER A 182 1.01 4.10 -5.65
C SER A 182 0.71 2.64 -6.04
N ALA A 183 -0.31 2.04 -5.43
CA ALA A 183 -0.79 0.70 -5.81
C ALA A 183 -1.29 0.67 -7.27
N SER A 184 -1.97 1.73 -7.72
CA SER A 184 -2.41 1.87 -9.11
C SER A 184 -1.23 1.88 -10.08
N MET A 185 -0.14 2.57 -9.71
CA MET A 185 1.08 2.62 -10.51
C MET A 185 1.82 1.28 -10.52
N ALA A 186 1.72 0.48 -9.45
CA ALA A 186 2.26 -0.88 -9.45
C ALA A 186 1.52 -1.79 -10.44
N LEU A 187 0.19 -1.67 -10.51
CA LEU A 187 -0.61 -2.38 -11.52
C LEU A 187 -0.27 -1.93 -12.95
N LEU A 188 -0.06 -0.63 -13.14
CA LEU A 188 0.38 -0.07 -14.43
C LEU A 188 1.74 -0.63 -14.86
N LEU A 189 2.69 -0.77 -13.93
CA LEU A 189 3.98 -1.45 -14.20
C LEU A 189 3.78 -2.91 -14.64
N GLY A 190 2.88 -3.64 -13.98
CA GLY A 190 2.52 -4.98 -14.40
C GLY A 190 1.97 -5.02 -15.82
N ALA A 191 1.11 -4.05 -16.19
CA ALA A 191 0.61 -3.93 -17.56
C ALA A 191 1.75 -3.63 -18.56
N PHE A 192 2.72 -2.79 -18.20
CA PHE A 192 3.89 -2.54 -19.06
C PHE A 192 4.67 -3.81 -19.35
N LEU A 193 4.92 -4.63 -18.33
CA LEU A 193 5.65 -5.89 -18.49
C LEU A 193 4.91 -6.88 -19.40
N ILE A 194 3.58 -6.99 -19.26
CA ILE A 194 2.75 -7.84 -20.13
C ILE A 194 2.87 -7.40 -21.60
N HIS A 195 3.00 -6.09 -21.86
CA HIS A 195 3.17 -5.55 -23.19
C HIS A 195 4.64 -5.44 -23.65
N GLY A 196 5.59 -6.01 -22.89
CA GLY A 196 7.02 -5.94 -23.21
C GLY A 196 7.61 -4.54 -23.13
N ILE A 197 6.96 -3.63 -22.39
CA ILE A 197 7.42 -2.26 -22.18
C ILE A 197 8.24 -2.22 -20.89
N ASN A 198 9.54 -2.01 -20.99
CA ASN A 198 10.41 -1.86 -19.84
C ASN A 198 10.42 -0.40 -19.38
N PRO A 199 9.97 -0.09 -18.13
CA PRO A 199 10.09 1.25 -17.59
C PRO A 199 11.55 1.64 -17.39
N GLY A 200 11.85 2.91 -17.57
CA GLY A 200 13.22 3.40 -17.42
C GLY A 200 13.55 4.58 -18.34
N PRO A 201 14.81 5.02 -18.36
CA PRO A 201 15.25 6.16 -19.16
C PRO A 201 14.94 6.04 -20.66
N ASP A 202 14.84 4.83 -21.18
CA ASP A 202 14.53 4.59 -22.61
C ASP A 202 13.10 5.04 -22.95
N LEU A 203 12.14 4.99 -22.03
CA LEU A 203 10.80 5.54 -22.23
C LEU A 203 10.82 7.08 -22.34
N LEU A 204 11.80 7.72 -21.72
CA LEU A 204 11.95 9.19 -21.74
C LEU A 204 12.81 9.68 -22.91
N THR A 205 13.48 8.79 -23.63
CA THR A 205 14.42 9.15 -24.71
C THR A 205 14.07 8.51 -26.04
N LYS A 206 13.92 7.17 -26.07
CA LYS A 206 13.73 6.40 -27.30
C LYS A 206 12.25 6.10 -27.62
N ARG A 207 11.42 6.02 -26.59
CA ARG A 207 10.00 5.64 -26.69
C ARG A 207 9.09 6.74 -26.13
N LEU A 208 9.36 8.00 -26.53
CA LEU A 208 8.55 9.15 -26.16
C LEU A 208 7.10 9.05 -26.66
N ASP A 209 6.88 8.35 -27.76
CA ASP A 209 5.56 8.00 -28.28
C ASP A 209 4.69 7.32 -27.24
N VAL A 210 5.23 6.30 -26.57
CA VAL A 210 4.54 5.57 -25.50
C VAL A 210 4.30 6.45 -24.29
N THR A 211 5.31 7.19 -23.85
CA THR A 211 5.22 8.11 -22.69
C THR A 211 4.16 9.18 -22.89
N TYR A 212 4.18 9.88 -24.03
CA TYR A 212 3.17 10.89 -24.33
C TYR A 212 1.79 10.30 -24.54
N SER A 213 1.69 9.12 -25.16
CA SER A 213 0.42 8.39 -25.28
C SER A 213 -0.21 8.13 -23.91
N MET A 214 0.57 7.70 -22.92
CA MET A 214 0.10 7.49 -21.55
C MET A 214 -0.35 8.79 -20.88
N VAL A 215 0.47 9.84 -20.95
CA VAL A 215 0.14 11.14 -20.36
C VAL A 215 -1.17 11.69 -20.93
N TRP A 216 -1.32 11.67 -22.26
CA TRP A 216 -2.54 12.13 -22.92
C TRP A 216 -3.74 11.21 -22.63
N SER A 217 -3.52 9.90 -22.55
CA SER A 217 -4.59 8.95 -22.18
C SER A 217 -5.11 9.23 -20.78
N VAL A 218 -4.23 9.48 -19.82
CA VAL A 218 -4.63 9.87 -18.46
C VAL A 218 -5.37 11.20 -18.46
N ALA A 219 -4.88 12.21 -19.19
CA ALA A 219 -5.54 13.52 -19.27
C ALA A 219 -6.95 13.42 -19.89
N ILE A 220 -7.08 12.72 -21.01
CA ILE A 220 -8.37 12.52 -21.68
C ILE A 220 -9.32 11.67 -20.81
N ALA A 221 -8.81 10.59 -20.21
CA ALA A 221 -9.60 9.75 -19.31
C ALA A 221 -10.12 10.52 -18.09
N ASN A 222 -9.33 11.44 -17.53
CA ASN A 222 -9.78 12.33 -16.45
C ASN A 222 -10.91 13.25 -16.92
N ILE A 223 -10.78 13.89 -18.08
CA ILE A 223 -11.81 14.80 -18.62
C ILE A 223 -13.10 14.03 -18.91
N VAL A 224 -12.99 12.92 -19.65
CA VAL A 224 -14.15 12.11 -20.04
C VAL A 224 -14.77 11.43 -18.82
N GLY A 225 -13.95 10.82 -17.96
CA GLY A 225 -14.39 10.15 -16.75
C GLY A 225 -15.08 11.10 -15.77
N ALA A 226 -14.48 12.26 -15.51
CA ALA A 226 -15.10 13.28 -14.66
C ALA A 226 -16.40 13.81 -15.29
N GLY A 227 -16.44 14.00 -16.60
CA GLY A 227 -17.64 14.40 -17.32
C GLY A 227 -18.77 13.36 -17.19
N ILE A 228 -18.47 12.10 -17.40
CA ILE A 228 -19.45 10.99 -17.23
C ILE A 228 -19.92 10.92 -15.78
N CYS A 229 -19.00 10.92 -14.83
CA CYS A 229 -19.34 10.88 -13.40
C CYS A 229 -20.21 12.09 -13.00
N PHE A 230 -19.92 13.27 -13.52
CA PHE A 230 -20.73 14.46 -13.27
C PHE A 230 -22.13 14.37 -13.87
N LEU A 231 -22.26 13.93 -15.14
CA LEU A 231 -23.55 13.77 -15.79
C LEU A 231 -24.43 12.73 -15.12
N PHE A 232 -23.84 11.63 -14.67
CA PHE A 232 -24.53 10.50 -14.07
C PHE A 232 -24.40 10.47 -12.53
N ALA A 233 -23.94 11.52 -11.89
CA ALA A 233 -23.68 11.55 -10.44
C ALA A 233 -24.90 11.11 -9.62
N ASN A 234 -26.11 11.57 -9.96
CA ASN A 234 -27.35 11.20 -9.29
C ASN A 234 -27.72 9.71 -9.49
N GLN A 235 -27.44 9.15 -10.65
CA GLN A 235 -27.67 7.75 -10.97
C GLN A 235 -26.64 6.86 -10.25
N LEU A 236 -25.36 7.27 -10.30
CA LEU A 236 -24.28 6.58 -9.60
C LEU A 236 -24.49 6.57 -8.08
N ALA A 237 -24.96 7.70 -7.52
CA ALA A 237 -25.31 7.76 -6.10
C ALA A 237 -26.42 6.78 -5.71
N LYS A 238 -27.37 6.47 -6.61
CA LYS A 238 -28.40 5.46 -6.36
C LYS A 238 -27.83 4.05 -6.31
N ILE A 239 -26.76 3.75 -7.05
CA ILE A 239 -26.10 2.44 -7.03
C ILE A 239 -25.56 2.14 -5.61
N VAL A 240 -25.04 3.16 -4.93
CA VAL A 240 -24.52 3.04 -3.56
C VAL A 240 -25.63 2.68 -2.54
N LEU A 241 -26.88 2.95 -2.88
CA LEU A 241 -28.05 2.63 -2.05
C LEU A 241 -28.58 1.19 -2.29
N ILE A 242 -28.11 0.50 -3.34
CA ILE A 242 -28.50 -0.88 -3.61
C ILE A 242 -28.00 -1.78 -2.47
N ARG A 243 -28.87 -2.66 -2.01
CA ARG A 243 -28.52 -3.63 -0.96
C ARG A 243 -27.33 -4.47 -1.42
N ILE A 244 -26.34 -4.57 -0.56
CA ILE A 244 -25.11 -5.31 -0.84
C ILE A 244 -25.37 -6.77 -1.24
N GLY A 245 -26.45 -7.38 -0.72
CA GLY A 245 -26.85 -8.74 -1.07
C GLY A 245 -27.19 -8.97 -2.57
N ILE A 246 -27.53 -7.89 -3.31
CA ILE A 246 -27.77 -7.95 -4.77
C ILE A 246 -26.48 -7.51 -5.51
N LEU A 247 -25.83 -6.49 -5.01
CA LEU A 247 -24.65 -5.91 -5.65
C LEU A 247 -23.43 -6.84 -5.59
N ALA A 248 -23.19 -7.49 -4.45
CA ALA A 248 -22.02 -8.35 -4.25
C ALA A 248 -21.97 -9.55 -5.20
N PRO A 249 -23.04 -10.36 -5.39
CA PRO A 249 -23.01 -11.45 -6.36
C PRO A 249 -22.75 -10.98 -7.78
N LEU A 250 -23.32 -9.83 -8.18
CA LEU A 250 -23.09 -9.26 -9.50
C LEU A 250 -21.61 -8.88 -9.70
N ILE A 251 -21.01 -8.18 -8.72
CA ILE A 251 -19.60 -7.80 -8.79
C ILE A 251 -18.71 -9.05 -8.80
N VAL A 252 -19.00 -10.03 -7.94
CA VAL A 252 -18.25 -11.29 -7.90
C VAL A 252 -18.32 -12.00 -9.24
N ALA A 253 -19.50 -12.08 -9.86
CA ALA A 253 -19.66 -12.70 -11.18
C ALA A 253 -18.81 -11.99 -12.24
N VAL A 254 -18.82 -10.66 -12.27
CA VAL A 254 -17.98 -9.86 -13.19
C VAL A 254 -16.49 -10.09 -12.93
N VAL A 255 -16.08 -10.15 -11.65
CA VAL A 255 -14.67 -10.43 -11.27
C VAL A 255 -14.26 -11.82 -11.76
N PHE A 256 -15.08 -12.85 -11.57
CA PHE A 256 -14.79 -14.22 -12.02
C PHE A 256 -14.66 -14.29 -13.54
N VAL A 257 -15.59 -13.68 -14.28
CA VAL A 257 -15.54 -13.63 -15.75
C VAL A 257 -14.29 -12.86 -16.20
N GLY A 258 -13.98 -11.71 -15.59
CA GLY A 258 -12.82 -10.90 -15.94
C GLY A 258 -11.50 -11.61 -15.68
N VAL A 259 -11.40 -12.35 -14.57
CA VAL A 259 -10.20 -13.13 -14.23
C VAL A 259 -10.04 -14.31 -15.19
N PHE A 260 -11.11 -15.06 -15.46
CA PHE A 260 -11.07 -16.17 -16.42
C PHE A 260 -10.68 -15.71 -17.84
N GLN A 261 -11.16 -14.54 -18.26
CA GLN A 261 -10.85 -13.96 -19.57
C GLN A 261 -9.36 -13.59 -19.71
N ALA A 262 -8.62 -13.40 -18.61
CA ALA A 262 -7.23 -12.94 -18.65
C ALA A 262 -6.28 -13.98 -19.27
N SER A 263 -6.43 -15.26 -18.94
CA SER A 263 -5.62 -16.35 -19.51
C SER A 263 -6.43 -17.56 -19.99
N ASN A 264 -7.76 -17.48 -19.95
CA ASN A 264 -8.68 -18.56 -20.31
C ASN A 264 -8.39 -19.88 -19.58
N SER A 265 -7.94 -19.79 -18.33
CA SER A 265 -7.55 -20.95 -17.52
C SER A 265 -8.36 -21.03 -16.23
N TRP A 266 -8.79 -22.23 -15.87
CA TRP A 266 -9.39 -22.50 -14.55
C TRP A 266 -8.42 -22.24 -13.39
N GLY A 267 -7.11 -22.32 -13.66
CA GLY A 267 -6.06 -21.97 -12.70
C GLY A 267 -6.19 -20.55 -12.17
N ASP A 268 -6.64 -19.60 -13.01
CA ASP A 268 -6.87 -18.21 -12.60
C ASP A 268 -7.91 -18.08 -11.49
N LEU A 269 -8.96 -18.88 -11.53
CA LEU A 269 -9.99 -18.86 -10.49
C LEU A 269 -9.49 -19.44 -9.17
N HIS A 270 -8.66 -20.49 -9.25
CA HIS A 270 -8.01 -21.03 -8.06
C HIS A 270 -7.03 -20.03 -7.45
N ALA A 271 -6.20 -19.39 -8.29
CA ALA A 271 -5.30 -18.33 -7.87
C ALA A 271 -6.06 -17.13 -7.26
N LEU A 272 -7.15 -16.69 -7.92
CA LEU A 272 -8.01 -15.62 -7.40
C LEU A 272 -8.50 -15.93 -5.99
N LEU A 273 -9.02 -17.15 -5.74
CA LEU A 273 -9.54 -17.54 -4.43
C LEU A 273 -8.42 -17.65 -3.38
N ALA A 274 -7.26 -18.22 -3.75
CA ALA A 274 -6.09 -18.29 -2.86
C ALA A 274 -5.62 -16.88 -2.45
N PHE A 275 -5.51 -15.96 -3.40
CA PHE A 275 -5.12 -14.58 -3.10
C PHE A 275 -6.22 -13.77 -2.40
N ALA A 276 -7.49 -14.10 -2.62
CA ALA A 276 -8.59 -13.52 -1.87
C ALA A 276 -8.53 -13.90 -0.38
N LEU A 277 -8.24 -15.17 -0.10
CA LEU A 277 -8.04 -15.64 1.27
C LEU A 277 -6.82 -14.94 1.91
N LEU A 278 -5.69 -14.88 1.20
CA LEU A 278 -4.49 -14.19 1.66
C LEU A 278 -4.80 -12.69 1.93
N GLY A 279 -5.43 -12.00 0.99
CA GLY A 279 -5.78 -10.59 1.13
C GLY A 279 -6.75 -10.32 2.28
N TRP A 280 -7.71 -11.21 2.50
CA TRP A 280 -8.65 -11.10 3.62
C TRP A 280 -7.96 -11.33 4.97
N ILE A 281 -7.09 -12.33 5.09
CA ILE A 281 -6.30 -12.58 6.30
C ILE A 281 -5.38 -11.38 6.57
N MET A 282 -4.64 -10.90 5.57
CA MET A 282 -3.76 -9.73 5.71
C MET A 282 -4.53 -8.51 6.20
N LYS A 283 -5.73 -8.26 5.66
CA LYS A 283 -6.59 -7.15 6.08
C LYS A 283 -7.00 -7.30 7.55
N ARG A 284 -7.44 -8.48 7.97
CA ARG A 284 -7.84 -8.78 9.35
C ARG A 284 -6.68 -8.64 10.36
N MET A 285 -5.46 -8.93 9.92
CA MET A 285 -4.25 -8.83 10.73
C MET A 285 -3.56 -7.46 10.63
N ASN A 286 -4.18 -6.47 9.96
CA ASN A 286 -3.60 -5.15 9.69
C ASN A 286 -2.22 -5.24 9.00
N TRP A 287 -2.09 -6.17 8.04
CA TRP A 287 -0.92 -6.24 7.15
C TRP A 287 -1.18 -5.44 5.89
N PRO A 288 -0.24 -4.59 5.45
CA PRO A 288 -0.39 -3.81 4.24
C PRO A 288 -0.35 -4.72 3.01
N ARG A 289 -1.37 -4.67 2.16
CA ARG A 289 -1.50 -5.48 0.94
C ARG A 289 -0.76 -4.88 -0.27
N PRO A 290 -0.71 -3.54 -0.46
CA PRO A 290 -0.02 -2.94 -1.61
C PRO A 290 1.45 -3.36 -1.76
N PRO A 291 2.23 -3.54 -0.68
CA PRO A 291 3.59 -4.05 -0.77
C PRO A 291 3.73 -5.42 -1.45
N VAL A 292 2.73 -6.30 -1.32
CA VAL A 292 2.75 -7.62 -2.00
C VAL A 292 2.75 -7.46 -3.51
N ILE A 293 1.85 -6.62 -4.05
CA ILE A 293 1.82 -6.37 -5.50
C ILE A 293 3.11 -5.70 -5.96
N LEU A 294 3.65 -4.77 -5.18
CA LEU A 294 4.90 -4.12 -5.52
C LEU A 294 6.05 -5.11 -5.60
N GLY A 295 6.19 -5.98 -4.60
CA GLY A 295 7.18 -7.05 -4.61
C GLY A 295 7.01 -7.97 -5.81
N PHE A 296 5.78 -8.38 -6.10
CA PHE A 296 5.45 -9.22 -7.25
C PHE A 296 5.86 -8.57 -8.58
N VAL A 297 5.45 -7.34 -8.84
CA VAL A 297 5.74 -6.64 -10.10
C VAL A 297 7.22 -6.35 -10.29
N LEU A 298 7.92 -5.99 -9.22
CA LEU A 298 9.36 -5.72 -9.28
C LEU A 298 10.21 -6.99 -9.25
N GLY A 299 9.64 -8.14 -8.88
CA GLY A 299 10.39 -9.39 -8.68
C GLY A 299 11.19 -9.79 -9.90
N GLY A 300 10.56 -9.91 -11.06
CA GLY A 300 11.25 -10.27 -12.30
C GLY A 300 12.30 -9.25 -12.75
N LEU A 301 12.03 -7.94 -12.55
CA LEU A 301 13.02 -6.89 -12.85
C LEU A 301 14.24 -7.00 -11.92
N ILE A 302 14.01 -7.20 -10.62
CA ILE A 302 15.09 -7.34 -9.63
C ILE A 302 15.93 -8.57 -9.94
N GLU A 303 15.30 -9.70 -10.23
CA GLU A 303 15.99 -10.94 -10.57
C GLU A 303 16.87 -10.79 -11.81
N ASN A 304 16.32 -10.26 -12.90
CA ASN A 304 17.06 -10.06 -14.14
C ASN A 304 18.26 -9.11 -13.95
N TYR A 305 18.07 -7.96 -13.32
CA TYR A 305 19.16 -7.02 -13.10
C TYR A 305 20.18 -7.50 -12.08
N MET A 306 19.76 -8.25 -11.06
CA MET A 306 20.65 -8.87 -10.10
C MET A 306 21.55 -9.89 -10.79
N PHE A 307 20.97 -10.73 -11.63
CA PHE A 307 21.72 -11.75 -12.37
C PHE A 307 22.75 -11.11 -13.33
N ILE A 308 22.33 -10.11 -14.14
CA ILE A 308 23.24 -9.37 -15.02
C ILE A 308 24.39 -8.73 -14.22
N SER A 309 24.08 -8.15 -13.06
CA SER A 309 25.08 -7.51 -12.21
C SER A 309 26.09 -8.52 -11.65
N ILE A 310 25.62 -9.69 -11.23
CA ILE A 310 26.47 -10.75 -10.69
C ILE A 310 27.33 -11.37 -11.80
N GLN A 311 26.76 -11.67 -12.97
CA GLN A 311 27.53 -12.20 -14.09
C GLN A 311 28.61 -11.24 -14.58
N ARG A 312 28.33 -9.92 -14.59
CA ARG A 312 29.26 -8.91 -15.11
C ARG A 312 30.34 -8.51 -14.12
N TYR A 313 29.99 -8.40 -12.83
CA TYR A 313 30.82 -7.78 -11.80
C TYR A 313 30.99 -8.67 -10.56
N ALA A 314 30.53 -9.93 -10.59
CA ALA A 314 30.41 -10.77 -9.39
C ALA A 314 29.77 -10.00 -8.23
N PHE A 315 30.42 -9.89 -7.08
CA PHE A 315 29.93 -9.06 -5.96
C PHE A 315 30.59 -7.65 -5.91
N GLU A 316 31.46 -7.31 -6.85
CA GLU A 316 32.15 -6.00 -6.88
C GLU A 316 31.17 -4.85 -7.15
N TRP A 317 30.03 -5.11 -7.80
CA TRP A 317 28.99 -4.10 -8.02
C TRP A 317 28.47 -3.48 -6.72
N LEU A 318 28.56 -4.19 -5.59
CA LEU A 318 28.18 -3.67 -4.27
C LEU A 318 29.14 -2.58 -3.76
N SER A 319 30.38 -2.53 -4.26
CA SER A 319 31.37 -1.52 -3.88
C SER A 319 31.25 -0.21 -4.66
N PHE A 320 30.43 -0.16 -5.72
CA PHE A 320 30.28 1.06 -6.52
C PHE A 320 29.66 2.19 -5.67
N PRO A 321 30.22 3.42 -5.71
CA PRO A 321 29.79 4.52 -4.85
C PRO A 321 28.30 4.83 -4.93
N ILE A 322 27.74 4.80 -6.15
CA ILE A 322 26.30 5.04 -6.38
C ILE A 322 25.47 3.94 -5.71
N VAL A 323 25.89 2.68 -5.80
CA VAL A 323 25.20 1.55 -5.18
C VAL A 323 25.24 1.66 -3.67
N LEU A 324 26.40 2.00 -3.10
CA LEU A 324 26.58 2.20 -1.67
C LEU A 324 25.68 3.33 -1.13
N ILE A 325 25.64 4.46 -1.83
CA ILE A 325 24.77 5.59 -1.47
C ILE A 325 23.30 5.15 -1.50
N MET A 326 22.88 4.45 -2.55
CA MET A 326 21.52 3.99 -2.68
C MET A 326 21.16 2.94 -1.63
N LEU A 327 22.06 1.99 -1.34
CA LEU A 327 21.87 1.01 -0.27
C LEU A 327 21.81 1.68 1.11
N ALA A 328 22.67 2.69 1.36
CA ALA A 328 22.62 3.47 2.60
C ALA A 328 21.30 4.21 2.76
N LEU A 329 20.80 4.86 1.70
CA LEU A 329 19.49 5.52 1.71
C LEU A 329 18.36 4.52 1.96
N ALA A 330 18.39 3.36 1.31
CA ALA A 330 17.44 2.28 1.52
C ALA A 330 17.45 1.79 2.98
N LEU A 331 18.64 1.56 3.51
CA LEU A 331 18.83 1.10 4.88
C LEU A 331 18.37 2.15 5.90
N ILE A 332 18.69 3.41 5.67
CA ILE A 332 18.21 4.53 6.50
C ILE A 332 16.68 4.59 6.46
N GLY A 333 16.06 4.44 5.27
CA GLY A 333 14.61 4.45 5.11
C GLY A 333 13.92 3.35 5.93
N VAL A 334 14.49 2.15 5.94
CA VAL A 334 13.97 0.99 6.70
C VAL A 334 14.29 1.09 8.20
N LEU A 335 15.52 1.50 8.55
CA LEU A 335 15.97 1.54 9.94
C LEU A 335 15.44 2.76 10.70
N ARG A 336 15.23 3.90 10.04
CA ARG A 336 14.80 5.13 10.70
C ARG A 336 13.53 4.97 11.56
N PRO A 337 12.43 4.37 11.10
CA PRO A 337 11.25 4.14 11.94
C PRO A 337 11.54 3.14 13.07
N THR A 338 12.37 2.12 12.81
CA THR A 338 12.76 1.12 13.81
C THR A 338 13.68 1.74 14.87
N ILE A 339 14.66 2.55 14.45
CA ILE A 339 15.58 3.28 15.35
C ILE A 339 14.82 4.32 16.18
N ARG A 340 13.87 5.05 15.60
CA ARG A 340 13.01 5.98 16.34
C ARG A 340 12.21 5.25 17.40
N GLY A 341 11.55 4.16 17.07
CA GLY A 341 10.88 3.32 18.04
C GLY A 341 11.82 2.87 19.17
N PHE A 342 13.06 2.52 18.85
CA PHE A 342 14.07 2.12 19.83
C PHE A 342 14.60 3.30 20.67
N VAL A 343 14.81 4.46 20.06
CA VAL A 343 15.24 5.69 20.75
C VAL A 343 14.15 6.22 21.67
N ASP A 344 12.89 6.22 21.22
CA ASP A 344 11.74 6.58 22.06
C ASP A 344 11.58 5.60 23.22
N SER A 345 11.83 4.33 22.96
CA SER A 345 11.89 3.27 23.96
C SER A 345 13.02 3.51 24.98
N ARG A 346 14.19 3.92 24.52
CA ARG A 346 15.33 4.27 25.37
C ARG A 346 15.07 5.53 26.21
N ARG A 347 14.37 6.49 25.63
CA ARG A 347 13.95 7.73 26.31
C ARG A 347 12.92 7.43 27.41
N LYS A 348 12.00 6.49 27.16
CA LYS A 348 11.07 5.98 28.17
C LYS A 348 11.79 5.20 29.30
N ARG A 349 12.86 4.48 28.97
CA ARG A 349 13.71 3.78 29.95
C ARG A 349 14.43 4.73 30.91
N MET A 350 14.84 5.92 30.46
CA MET A 350 15.39 6.94 31.34
C MET A 350 14.36 7.52 32.32
N GLY A 351 13.06 7.31 32.06
CA GLY A 351 11.95 7.66 32.94
C GLY A 351 11.53 6.57 33.94
N GLY A 352 12.39 5.59 34.22
CA GLY A 352 12.13 4.55 35.24
C GLY A 352 11.31 3.37 34.79
N GLN A 353 11.08 3.19 33.47
CA GLN A 353 10.33 2.03 32.94
C GLN A 353 11.26 0.86 32.65
N SER A 354 10.89 -0.36 33.08
CA SER A 354 11.66 -1.58 32.83
C SER A 354 11.13 -2.35 31.62
N LEU A 355 12.04 -2.92 30.81
CA LEU A 355 11.73 -3.90 29.77
C LEU A 355 11.27 -5.20 30.41
N ARG A 356 10.06 -5.62 30.12
CA ARG A 356 9.56 -6.94 30.50
C ARG A 356 9.15 -7.73 29.26
N LEU A 357 9.44 -9.02 29.28
CA LEU A 357 8.87 -9.99 28.36
C LEU A 357 7.40 -10.18 28.76
N VAL A 358 6.51 -9.65 27.91
CA VAL A 358 5.06 -9.73 28.11
C VAL A 358 4.50 -10.73 27.12
N ARG A 359 3.57 -11.58 27.58
CA ARG A 359 2.81 -12.44 26.64
C ARG A 359 1.92 -11.56 25.78
N PRO A 360 1.82 -11.83 24.46
CA PRO A 360 0.92 -11.06 23.57
C PRO A 360 -0.51 -11.06 24.10
N ASP A 361 -1.13 -9.91 24.10
CA ASP A 361 -2.54 -9.77 24.45
C ASP A 361 -3.44 -10.63 23.55
N ALA A 362 -4.63 -10.97 24.03
CA ALA A 362 -5.58 -11.79 23.27
C ALA A 362 -5.91 -11.19 21.90
N LYS A 363 -5.87 -9.86 21.76
CA LYS A 363 -6.07 -9.11 20.51
C LYS A 363 -4.89 -9.26 19.52
N ASP A 364 -3.68 -9.49 20.03
CA ASP A 364 -2.45 -9.61 19.23
C ASP A 364 -2.13 -11.04 18.80
N LYS A 365 -2.77 -12.04 19.43
CA LYS A 365 -2.56 -13.47 19.11
C LYS A 365 -2.76 -13.82 17.64
N PRO A 366 -3.82 -13.38 16.95
CA PRO A 366 -4.01 -13.70 15.53
C PRO A 366 -2.89 -13.16 14.64
N ASP A 367 -2.42 -11.93 14.90
CA ASP A 367 -1.31 -11.32 14.17
C ASP A 367 0.01 -12.08 14.42
N ALA A 368 0.27 -12.49 15.65
CA ALA A 368 1.44 -13.30 15.98
C ALA A 368 1.39 -14.68 15.29
N ILE A 369 0.23 -15.34 15.27
CA ILE A 369 0.05 -16.63 14.58
C ILE A 369 0.30 -16.44 13.07
N PHE A 370 -0.27 -15.39 12.45
CA PHE A 370 -0.03 -15.12 11.04
C PHE A 370 1.44 -14.84 10.75
N THR A 371 2.12 -14.08 11.61
CA THR A 371 3.56 -13.83 11.48
C THR A 371 4.38 -15.13 11.58
N VAL A 372 4.01 -16.05 12.47
CA VAL A 372 4.65 -17.38 12.58
C VAL A 372 4.41 -18.20 11.31
N LEU A 373 3.20 -18.16 10.74
CA LEU A 373 2.91 -18.83 9.46
C LEU A 373 3.74 -18.25 8.31
N VAL A 374 3.89 -16.93 8.25
CA VAL A 374 4.77 -16.26 7.26
C VAL A 374 6.23 -16.67 7.47
N LEU A 375 6.70 -16.75 8.72
CA LEU A 375 8.03 -17.24 9.04
C LEU A 375 8.23 -18.71 8.59
N ALA A 376 7.26 -19.56 8.88
CA ALA A 376 7.27 -20.95 8.44
C ALA A 376 7.29 -21.08 6.92
N LEU A 377 6.56 -20.21 6.21
CA LEU A 377 6.59 -20.12 4.74
C LEU A 377 8.00 -19.81 4.23
N PHE A 378 8.66 -18.78 4.78
CA PHE A 378 10.03 -18.45 4.36
C PHE A 378 11.03 -19.57 4.68
N CYS A 379 10.90 -20.26 5.79
CA CYS A 379 11.73 -21.43 6.12
C CYS A 379 11.47 -22.59 5.16
N ALA A 380 10.20 -22.86 4.81
CA ALA A 380 9.83 -23.88 3.85
C ALA A 380 10.41 -23.60 2.45
N ILE A 381 10.45 -22.33 2.05
CA ILE A 381 11.06 -21.88 0.80
C ILE A 381 12.56 -22.15 0.77
N LEU A 382 13.29 -21.87 1.85
CA LEU A 382 14.69 -22.23 1.96
C LEU A 382 14.91 -23.75 1.85
N ALA A 383 14.07 -24.53 2.52
CA ALA A 383 14.18 -25.99 2.52
C ALA A 383 13.88 -26.58 1.14
N THR A 384 12.82 -26.14 0.49
CA THR A 384 12.38 -26.66 -0.82
C THR A 384 13.27 -26.23 -1.97
N SER A 385 13.92 -25.07 -1.88
CA SER A 385 14.85 -24.55 -2.89
C SER A 385 16.27 -25.05 -2.73
N PHE A 386 16.59 -25.82 -1.69
CA PHE A 386 17.93 -26.32 -1.43
C PHE A 386 18.52 -27.17 -2.57
N PRO A 387 17.77 -28.08 -3.23
CA PRO A 387 18.27 -28.93 -4.30
C PRO A 387 18.48 -28.20 -5.64
N TRP A 388 18.03 -26.97 -5.80
CA TRP A 388 18.13 -26.24 -7.06
C TRP A 388 19.56 -25.83 -7.39
N PRO A 389 19.88 -25.56 -8.68
CA PRO A 389 21.15 -24.97 -9.08
C PRO A 389 21.44 -23.65 -8.36
N GLY A 390 22.72 -23.30 -8.23
CA GLY A 390 23.15 -22.11 -7.49
C GLY A 390 22.46 -20.83 -7.94
N ASP A 391 22.38 -20.63 -9.25
CA ASP A 391 21.78 -19.43 -9.85
C ASP A 391 20.27 -19.38 -9.67
N ALA A 392 19.56 -20.51 -9.80
CA ALA A 392 18.12 -20.59 -9.61
C ALA A 392 17.65 -20.30 -8.18
N LYS A 393 18.47 -20.60 -7.17
CA LYS A 393 18.13 -20.38 -5.75
C LYS A 393 18.56 -19.03 -5.20
N LEU A 394 19.36 -18.26 -5.92
CA LEU A 394 19.97 -17.02 -5.44
C LEU A 394 18.91 -16.01 -5.03
N MET A 395 17.96 -15.72 -5.92
CA MET A 395 16.87 -14.76 -5.61
C MET A 395 15.93 -15.28 -4.53
N PRO A 396 15.37 -16.52 -4.60
CA PRO A 396 14.56 -17.09 -3.53
C PRO A 396 15.22 -17.04 -2.14
N TRP A 397 16.52 -17.34 -2.06
CA TRP A 397 17.25 -17.31 -0.79
C TRP A 397 17.44 -15.90 -0.26
N ALA A 398 17.84 -14.94 -1.10
CA ALA A 398 17.98 -13.55 -0.71
C ALA A 398 16.67 -13.00 -0.14
N VAL A 399 15.55 -13.31 -0.79
CA VAL A 399 14.23 -12.88 -0.36
C VAL A 399 13.78 -13.59 0.91
N ALA A 400 13.99 -14.91 1.01
CA ALA A 400 13.58 -15.68 2.19
C ALA A 400 14.34 -15.27 3.46
N TRP A 401 15.67 -15.11 3.39
CA TRP A 401 16.45 -14.62 4.52
C TRP A 401 16.04 -13.20 4.96
N THR A 402 15.82 -12.32 4.00
CA THR A 402 15.33 -10.97 4.27
C THR A 402 13.93 -11.00 4.90
N GLY A 403 13.04 -11.84 4.39
CA GLY A 403 11.69 -12.04 4.94
C GLY A 403 11.70 -12.61 6.35
N ILE A 404 12.55 -13.60 6.63
CA ILE A 404 12.76 -14.16 7.97
C ILE A 404 13.23 -13.06 8.93
N ALA A 405 14.19 -12.24 8.53
CA ALA A 405 14.70 -11.16 9.37
C ALA A 405 13.59 -10.18 9.76
N PHE A 406 12.80 -9.70 8.80
CA PHE A 406 11.72 -8.75 9.09
C PHE A 406 10.56 -9.37 9.86
N ALA A 407 10.13 -10.59 9.53
CA ALA A 407 9.07 -11.28 10.23
C ALA A 407 9.50 -11.63 11.68
N ALA A 408 10.74 -12.08 11.90
CA ALA A 408 11.28 -12.33 13.22
C ALA A 408 11.39 -11.05 14.05
N MET A 409 11.89 -9.95 13.47
CA MET A 409 11.96 -8.65 14.15
C MET A 409 10.55 -8.16 14.54
N HIS A 410 9.56 -8.33 13.66
CA HIS A 410 8.17 -7.99 13.97
C HIS A 410 7.64 -8.84 15.13
N LEU A 411 7.87 -10.15 15.09
CA LEU A 411 7.43 -11.06 16.12
C LEU A 411 8.08 -10.76 17.48
N LEU A 412 9.41 -10.54 17.50
CA LEU A 412 10.15 -10.16 18.71
C LEU A 412 9.63 -8.85 19.31
N GLY A 413 9.29 -7.87 18.47
CA GLY A 413 8.70 -6.61 18.91
C GLY A 413 7.37 -6.77 19.65
N ARG A 414 6.64 -7.88 19.42
CA ARG A 414 5.38 -8.19 20.12
C ARG A 414 5.57 -8.79 21.51
N PHE A 415 6.70 -9.46 21.74
CA PHE A 415 7.03 -10.04 23.06
C PHE A 415 7.72 -9.04 23.99
N VAL A 416 8.16 -7.89 23.47
CA VAL A 416 8.84 -6.85 24.24
C VAL A 416 7.92 -5.66 24.41
N SER A 417 7.34 -5.50 25.60
CA SER A 417 6.51 -4.35 25.97
C SER A 417 7.12 -3.57 27.13
N TYR A 418 6.82 -2.28 27.18
CA TYR A 418 7.21 -1.43 28.30
C TYR A 418 6.03 -1.34 29.27
N GLU A 419 6.24 -1.83 30.49
CA GLU A 419 5.29 -1.64 31.58
C GLU A 419 5.59 -0.31 32.27
N GLN A 420 4.56 0.55 32.39
CA GLN A 420 4.67 1.70 33.25
C GLN A 420 4.81 1.19 34.69
N ALA A 421 5.86 1.63 35.40
CA ALA A 421 5.92 1.41 36.83
C ALA A 421 4.60 1.94 37.43
N PRO A 422 3.96 1.18 38.35
CA PRO A 422 2.78 1.68 39.01
C PRO A 422 3.14 3.06 39.60
N ALA A 423 2.36 4.06 39.22
CA ALA A 423 2.51 5.37 39.84
C ALA A 423 2.36 5.14 41.34
N GLU A 424 3.42 5.42 42.11
CA GLU A 424 3.31 5.48 43.54
C GLU A 424 2.15 6.46 43.85
N ALA A 425 1.08 5.91 44.40
CA ALA A 425 -0.09 6.68 44.78
C ALA A 425 0.37 7.71 45.79
N GLY A 426 0.59 8.93 45.36
CA GLY A 426 0.72 10.06 46.25
C GLY A 426 -0.55 10.18 47.11
N PRO A 427 -0.44 10.60 48.37
CA PRO A 427 -1.54 10.54 49.31
C PRO A 427 -2.73 11.48 49.08
N ASP A 428 -2.83 12.18 47.92
CA ASP A 428 -3.89 13.15 47.63
C ASP A 428 -4.56 12.94 46.26
N ALA A 429 -5.09 11.75 45.99
CA ALA A 429 -6.01 11.56 44.85
C ALA A 429 -7.46 11.72 45.36
N ILE A 430 -7.97 12.94 45.32
CA ILE A 430 -9.39 13.25 45.53
C ILE A 430 -10.18 12.58 44.40
N GLN A 431 -11.03 11.63 44.79
CA GLN A 431 -12.04 11.02 43.94
C GLN A 431 -13.01 12.05 43.38
N ALA A 432 -13.10 12.21 42.08
CA ALA A 432 -14.24 12.86 41.44
C ALA A 432 -15.33 11.80 41.15
N PRO A 433 -16.61 12.10 41.40
CA PRO A 433 -17.69 11.14 41.33
C PRO A 433 -18.08 10.83 39.89
N GLY A 434 -18.53 9.60 39.69
CA GLY A 434 -18.83 8.96 38.43
C GLY A 434 -19.91 9.64 37.60
N GLY A 435 -19.80 9.41 36.30
CA GLY A 435 -20.80 9.69 35.28
C GLY A 435 -20.60 8.74 34.12
N ASP A 436 -21.49 7.75 34.05
CA ASP A 436 -21.60 6.83 32.91
C ASP A 436 -21.94 7.60 31.64
N GLY A 437 -21.20 7.35 30.56
CA GLY A 437 -21.53 7.93 29.27
C GLY A 437 -20.50 7.53 28.22
N GLU A 438 -20.66 6.34 27.63
CA GLU A 438 -20.00 5.97 26.36
C GLU A 438 -20.42 6.94 25.26
N ILE A 439 -19.50 7.79 24.81
CA ILE A 439 -19.58 8.48 23.53
C ILE A 439 -18.22 8.29 22.85
N SER A 440 -18.27 7.67 21.68
CA SER A 440 -17.18 7.30 20.80
C SER A 440 -16.15 8.41 20.55
N ASP A 441 -14.92 8.17 20.98
CA ASP A 441 -13.74 9.03 20.80
C ASP A 441 -13.19 9.01 19.37
N LEU A 442 -13.93 9.51 18.40
CA LEU A 442 -13.35 9.87 17.11
C LEU A 442 -12.80 11.31 17.08
N ASP A 443 -13.26 12.18 17.97
CA ASP A 443 -12.85 13.60 18.00
C ASP A 443 -11.67 13.91 18.94
N GLY A 444 -11.34 13.05 19.89
CA GLY A 444 -10.29 13.29 20.87
C GLY A 444 -8.86 13.16 20.36
N ASN A 445 -8.62 12.33 19.35
CA ASN A 445 -7.27 12.01 18.87
C ASN A 445 -6.72 13.00 17.84
N ILE A 446 -7.56 13.80 17.20
CA ILE A 446 -7.14 14.75 16.14
C ILE A 446 -6.53 16.03 16.76
N ARG A 447 -6.87 16.39 18.00
CA ARG A 447 -6.38 17.60 18.67
C ARG A 447 -4.98 17.48 19.29
N LYS A 448 -4.41 16.28 19.41
CA LYS A 448 -3.15 16.03 20.16
C LYS A 448 -1.95 15.60 19.33
N LEU A 449 -2.03 15.57 18.01
CA LEU A 449 -0.86 15.30 17.17
C LEU A 449 -0.17 16.63 16.82
N PRO A 450 0.97 16.96 17.47
CA PRO A 450 1.78 18.08 17.02
C PRO A 450 2.36 17.73 15.65
N LEU A 451 2.27 18.67 14.71
CA LEU A 451 2.74 18.51 13.32
C LEU A 451 4.22 18.16 13.17
N ARG A 452 4.99 18.29 14.24
CA ARG A 452 6.38 17.81 14.31
C ARG A 452 6.49 16.30 14.10
N ASP A 453 5.44 15.52 14.40
CA ASP A 453 5.47 14.05 14.30
C ASP A 453 4.98 13.54 12.94
N LEU A 454 4.33 14.40 12.13
CA LEU A 454 3.88 14.07 10.77
C LEU A 454 4.94 14.35 9.69
N LEU A 455 5.90 15.23 9.95
CA LEU A 455 7.01 15.57 9.04
C LEU A 455 8.33 14.91 9.45
N ALA A 456 8.34 14.19 10.53
CA ALA A 456 9.44 13.36 11.00
C ALA A 456 9.18 11.90 10.72
#